data_a4f866466f0a15f8a668becf7cbc61e6
#
_entry.id   a4f866466f0a15f8a668becf7cbc61e6
#
_cell.length_a   1.000
_cell.length_b   1.000
_cell.length_c   1.000
_cell.angle_alpha   90.00
_cell.angle_beta   90.00
_cell.angle_gamma   90.00
#
_symmetry.space_group_name_H-M   'P 1'
#
loop_
_entity.id
_entity.type
_entity.pdbx_description
1 polymer ?
#
loop_
_entity_poly.entity_id
_entity_poly.type
_entity_poly.pdbx_seq_one_letter_code
_entity_poly.pdbx_strand_id
1 'polypeptide(L)'
;LLYREAVDIQGSIFRLTTLMREVTDEVQGHVKIAVASHVICPVFDEALTHFHARHPKATLSIDVDTSREAIAAVTARSASFAICLVKERNPKLEYRRLYREFFGLFCGPSHPLFGKTNLTRRDLAGHSSVSFETDRLHDVLKPVTLMRAAADMGDDIVGTSSHLEEVRRMIIAGIGIGPLPVHVAQRDVDAGLLWHLPPYDKMPEIDVHVVWNPRAKLNRAEESMLQELMGRIETIPIEERTYG
;
A
#
# COMPACT_ATOMS: atom_id res chain seq x y z
N LEU A 1 -4.02 -39.18 47.90
CA LEU A 1 -4.03 -39.99 46.67
C LEU A 1 -4.66 -39.21 45.52
N LEU A 2 -5.93 -38.81 45.59
CA LEU A 2 -6.68 -38.12 44.54
C LEU A 2 -6.02 -36.81 44.04
N TYR A 3 -5.39 -36.03 44.90
CA TYR A 3 -4.72 -34.78 44.52
C TYR A 3 -3.46 -35.01 43.63
N ARG A 4 -2.67 -36.06 43.95
CA ARG A 4 -1.51 -36.43 43.11
C ARG A 4 -1.93 -36.93 41.73
N GLU A 5 -2.95 -37.73 41.66
CA GLU A 5 -3.49 -38.21 40.38
C GLU A 5 -4.05 -37.10 39.52
N ALA A 6 -4.72 -36.10 40.13
CA ALA A 6 -5.21 -34.92 39.40
C ALA A 6 -4.07 -34.08 38.83
N VAL A 7 -2.96 -33.91 39.56
CA VAL A 7 -1.77 -33.17 39.08
C VAL A 7 -1.07 -33.94 37.96
N ASP A 8 -0.99 -35.26 38.03
CA ASP A 8 -0.37 -36.09 36.98
C ASP A 8 -1.21 -36.11 35.71
N ILE A 9 -2.53 -36.11 35.81
CA ILE A 9 -3.45 -35.98 34.67
C ILE A 9 -3.31 -34.57 34.03
N GLN A 10 -3.26 -33.51 34.82
CA GLN A 10 -3.06 -32.16 34.34
C GLN A 10 -1.70 -32.02 33.64
N GLY A 11 -0.63 -32.57 34.17
CA GLY A 11 0.69 -32.62 33.55
C GLY A 11 0.73 -33.46 32.26
N SER A 12 -0.07 -34.51 32.18
CA SER A 12 -0.21 -35.33 30.97
C SER A 12 -1.00 -34.62 29.87
N ILE A 13 -2.07 -33.91 30.21
CA ILE A 13 -2.85 -33.08 29.30
C ILE A 13 -1.98 -31.93 28.77
N PHE A 14 -1.18 -31.32 29.64
CA PHE A 14 -0.26 -30.22 29.20
C PHE A 14 0.83 -30.75 28.26
N ARG A 15 1.39 -31.93 28.52
CA ARG A 15 2.34 -32.62 27.64
C ARG A 15 1.71 -33.02 26.31
N LEU A 16 0.50 -33.56 26.32
CA LEU A 16 -0.24 -33.90 25.11
C LEU A 16 -0.57 -32.66 24.25
N THR A 17 -0.98 -31.56 24.87
CA THR A 17 -1.22 -30.29 24.13
C THR A 17 0.05 -29.69 23.60
N THR A 18 1.19 -29.83 24.28
CA THR A 18 2.49 -29.40 23.81
C THR A 18 2.99 -30.28 22.64
N LEU A 19 2.87 -31.63 22.79
CA LEU A 19 3.20 -32.59 21.72
C LEU A 19 2.26 -32.46 20.51
N MET A 20 0.98 -32.19 20.71
CA MET A 20 0.05 -31.89 19.60
C MET A 20 0.37 -30.54 18.92
N ARG A 21 0.92 -29.56 19.64
CA ARG A 21 1.44 -28.33 19.06
C ARG A 21 2.73 -28.54 18.27
N GLU A 22 3.57 -29.47 18.69
CA GLU A 22 4.82 -29.82 17.98
C GLU A 22 4.57 -30.73 16.75
N VAL A 23 3.49 -31.52 16.76
CA VAL A 23 3.15 -32.45 15.65
C VAL A 23 2.33 -31.76 14.54
N THR A 24 1.64 -30.67 14.83
CA THR A 24 1.04 -29.84 13.79
C THR A 24 2.00 -28.71 13.45
N ASP A 25 2.78 -28.89 12.40
CA ASP A 25 3.62 -27.87 11.75
C ASP A 25 2.75 -26.75 11.09
N GLU A 26 1.48 -26.74 11.46
CA GLU A 26 0.45 -25.90 10.90
C GLU A 26 0.41 -24.53 11.60
N VAL A 27 0.87 -23.52 10.88
CA VAL A 27 0.83 -22.15 11.36
C VAL A 27 -0.61 -21.69 11.46
N GLN A 28 -1.02 -21.30 12.67
CA GLN A 28 -2.31 -20.70 12.97
C GLN A 28 -2.09 -19.32 13.59
N GLY A 29 -3.06 -18.46 13.43
CA GLY A 29 -3.06 -17.10 13.97
C GLY A 29 -3.72 -16.13 13.03
N HIS A 30 -3.86 -14.90 13.49
CA HIS A 30 -4.40 -13.81 12.72
C HIS A 30 -3.29 -12.83 12.35
N VAL A 31 -3.23 -12.43 11.08
CA VAL A 31 -2.32 -11.39 10.58
C VAL A 31 -3.14 -10.17 10.24
N LYS A 32 -2.82 -9.05 10.86
CA LYS A 32 -3.46 -7.77 10.58
C LYS A 32 -2.50 -6.84 9.83
N ILE A 33 -2.84 -6.46 8.61
CA ILE A 33 -2.02 -5.64 7.74
C ILE A 33 -2.72 -4.29 7.55
N ALA A 34 -2.01 -3.19 7.79
CA ALA A 34 -2.48 -1.86 7.47
C ALA A 34 -1.89 -1.42 6.12
N VAL A 35 -2.73 -1.03 5.16
CA VAL A 35 -2.29 -0.72 3.80
C VAL A 35 -2.78 0.66 3.40
N ALA A 36 -1.90 1.49 2.85
CA ALA A 36 -2.34 2.73 2.23
C ALA A 36 -3.18 2.47 0.98
N SER A 37 -4.21 3.26 0.77
CA SER A 37 -5.27 3.00 -0.23
C SER A 37 -4.82 2.87 -1.68
N HIS A 38 -3.61 3.30 -2.00
CA HIS A 38 -3.06 3.29 -3.36
C HIS A 38 -2.04 2.16 -3.61
N VAL A 39 -1.94 1.20 -2.71
CA VAL A 39 -1.01 0.07 -2.86
C VAL A 39 -1.63 -0.99 -3.78
N ILE A 40 -1.11 -1.07 -5.00
CA ILE A 40 -1.37 -2.16 -5.95
C ILE A 40 -0.01 -2.70 -6.37
N CYS A 41 0.30 -3.94 -5.95
CA CYS A 41 1.64 -4.48 -6.07
C CYS A 41 1.62 -6.00 -6.28
N PRO A 42 2.00 -6.51 -7.46
CA PRO A 42 2.05 -7.94 -7.75
C PRO A 42 2.86 -8.76 -6.74
N VAL A 43 3.97 -8.22 -6.23
CA VAL A 43 4.82 -8.89 -5.24
C VAL A 43 4.07 -9.14 -3.93
N PHE A 44 3.21 -8.20 -3.51
CA PHE A 44 2.38 -8.37 -2.32
C PHE A 44 1.24 -9.38 -2.58
N ASP A 45 0.60 -9.30 -3.74
CA ASP A 45 -0.48 -10.22 -4.12
C ASP A 45 0.01 -11.67 -4.19
N GLU A 46 1.20 -11.87 -4.75
CA GLU A 46 1.84 -13.19 -4.75
C GLU A 46 2.24 -13.65 -3.35
N ALA A 47 2.74 -12.75 -2.49
CA ALA A 47 3.06 -13.09 -1.10
C ALA A 47 1.82 -13.56 -0.35
N LEU A 48 0.67 -12.90 -0.53
CA LEU A 48 -0.62 -13.32 0.04
C LEU A 48 -1.04 -14.71 -0.46
N THR A 49 -0.92 -14.94 -1.78
CA THR A 49 -1.26 -16.22 -2.42
C THR A 49 -0.43 -17.37 -1.85
N HIS A 50 0.90 -17.20 -1.78
CA HIS A 50 1.81 -18.21 -1.27
C HIS A 50 1.63 -18.45 0.22
N PHE A 51 1.46 -17.38 1.00
CA PHE A 51 1.20 -17.49 2.43
C PHE A 51 -0.06 -18.32 2.69
N HIS A 52 -1.16 -18.02 2.02
CA HIS A 52 -2.42 -18.76 2.19
C HIS A 52 -2.30 -20.22 1.76
N ALA A 53 -1.62 -20.50 0.65
CA ALA A 53 -1.39 -21.87 0.20
C ALA A 53 -0.59 -22.72 1.20
N ARG A 54 0.39 -22.11 1.89
CA ARG A 54 1.21 -22.78 2.91
C ARG A 54 0.56 -22.84 4.28
N HIS A 55 -0.30 -21.89 4.60
CA HIS A 55 -0.90 -21.71 5.92
C HIS A 55 -2.43 -21.50 5.83
N PRO A 56 -3.20 -22.50 5.36
CA PRO A 56 -4.62 -22.33 5.06
C PRO A 56 -5.51 -22.09 6.31
N LYS A 57 -4.97 -22.35 7.52
CA LYS A 57 -5.66 -22.06 8.78
C LYS A 57 -5.33 -20.71 9.40
N ALA A 58 -4.33 -19.99 8.85
CA ALA A 58 -4.07 -18.63 9.23
C ALA A 58 -5.15 -17.70 8.65
N THR A 59 -5.54 -16.69 9.40
CA THR A 59 -6.52 -15.69 8.97
C THR A 59 -5.84 -14.36 8.74
N LEU A 60 -6.40 -13.56 7.81
CA LEU A 60 -5.88 -12.25 7.44
C LEU A 60 -6.96 -11.19 7.57
N SER A 61 -6.57 -9.98 7.98
CA SER A 61 -7.34 -8.76 7.74
C SER A 61 -6.43 -7.69 7.13
N ILE A 62 -6.96 -6.95 6.18
CA ILE A 62 -6.30 -5.84 5.54
C ILE A 62 -7.15 -4.60 5.79
N ASP A 63 -6.63 -3.69 6.61
CA ASP A 63 -7.26 -2.41 6.87
C ASP A 63 -6.69 -1.38 5.89
N VAL A 64 -7.58 -0.65 5.20
CA VAL A 64 -7.19 0.40 4.26
C VAL A 64 -7.24 1.74 5.00
N ASP A 65 -6.07 2.35 5.16
CA ASP A 65 -5.86 3.52 5.98
C ASP A 65 -5.06 4.60 5.23
N THR A 66 -4.85 5.75 5.84
CA THR A 66 -3.81 6.68 5.40
C THR A 66 -2.43 6.16 5.80
N SER A 67 -1.37 6.58 5.11
CA SER A 67 0.02 6.19 5.47
C SER A 67 0.37 6.56 6.92
N ARG A 68 -0.18 7.65 7.44
CA ARG A 68 0.01 8.07 8.84
C ARG A 68 -0.64 7.13 9.83
N GLU A 69 -1.88 6.74 9.56
CA GLU A 69 -2.65 5.81 10.40
C GLU A 69 -2.04 4.41 10.36
N ALA A 70 -1.62 3.95 9.18
CA ALA A 70 -0.92 2.69 9.03
C ALA A 70 0.38 2.62 9.86
N ILE A 71 1.21 3.68 9.83
CA ILE A 71 2.42 3.79 10.68
C ILE A 71 2.06 3.86 12.16
N ALA A 72 0.98 4.57 12.52
CA ALA A 72 0.50 4.64 13.90
C ALA A 72 0.03 3.27 14.41
N ALA A 73 -0.68 2.50 13.58
CA ALA A 73 -1.15 1.15 13.92
C ALA A 73 0.02 0.19 14.21
N VAL A 74 1.09 0.21 13.40
CA VAL A 74 2.32 -0.57 13.66
C VAL A 74 3.04 -0.09 14.92
N THR A 75 3.11 1.21 15.13
CA THR A 75 3.73 1.79 16.34
C THR A 75 2.99 1.34 17.60
N ALA A 76 1.67 1.35 17.57
CA ALA A 76 0.79 0.90 18.65
C ALA A 76 0.66 -0.64 18.75
N ARG A 77 1.27 -1.39 17.83
CA ARG A 77 1.17 -2.85 17.73
C ARG A 77 -0.26 -3.36 17.52
N SER A 78 -1.10 -2.55 16.90
CA SER A 78 -2.47 -2.93 16.48
C SER A 78 -2.52 -3.48 15.06
N ALA A 79 -1.42 -3.38 14.30
CA ALA A 79 -1.16 -4.07 13.05
C ALA A 79 0.19 -4.80 13.12
N SER A 80 0.29 -5.95 12.44
CA SER A 80 1.51 -6.76 12.35
C SER A 80 2.61 -6.03 11.58
N PHE A 81 2.24 -5.45 10.46
CA PHE A 81 3.05 -4.56 9.63
C PHE A 81 2.16 -3.66 8.78
N ALA A 82 2.76 -2.66 8.15
CA ALA A 82 2.06 -1.78 7.23
C ALA A 82 2.75 -1.76 5.85
N ILE A 83 1.97 -1.43 4.81
CA ILE A 83 2.46 -1.10 3.47
C ILE A 83 1.99 0.31 3.16
N CYS A 84 2.91 1.26 3.10
CA CYS A 84 2.56 2.67 3.01
C CYS A 84 3.70 3.54 2.48
N LEU A 85 3.36 4.79 2.19
CA LEU A 85 4.34 5.84 1.92
C LEU A 85 4.99 6.32 3.22
N VAL A 86 6.27 6.68 3.15
CA VAL A 86 7.04 7.11 4.31
C VAL A 86 7.63 8.49 4.07
N LYS A 87 7.14 9.49 4.79
CA LYS A 87 7.71 10.84 4.79
C LYS A 87 8.92 10.94 5.72
N GLU A 88 8.73 10.53 6.95
CA GLU A 88 9.75 10.58 8.00
C GLU A 88 9.84 9.22 8.69
N ARG A 89 11.06 8.77 8.95
CA ARG A 89 11.28 7.48 9.58
C ARG A 89 11.23 7.62 11.11
N ASN A 90 10.36 6.81 11.73
CA ASN A 90 10.36 6.64 13.18
C ASN A 90 11.51 5.68 13.58
N PRO A 91 12.45 6.08 14.43
CA PRO A 91 13.60 5.25 14.80
C PRO A 91 13.25 3.96 15.55
N LYS A 92 12.00 3.80 15.96
CA LYS A 92 11.50 2.58 16.62
C LYS A 92 10.98 1.54 15.64
N LEU A 93 10.88 1.86 14.36
CA LEU A 93 10.34 1.01 13.31
C LEU A 93 11.41 0.69 12.28
N GLU A 94 11.24 -0.46 11.63
CA GLU A 94 12.04 -0.87 10.49
C GLU A 94 11.28 -0.63 9.19
N TYR A 95 12.04 -0.38 8.12
CA TYR A 95 11.51 0.00 6.81
C TYR A 95 12.24 -0.74 5.71
N ARG A 96 11.49 -1.36 4.82
CA ARG A 96 12.04 -1.96 3.60
C ARG A 96 11.23 -1.48 2.40
N ARG A 97 11.91 -0.96 1.37
CA ARG A 97 11.23 -0.57 0.13
C ARG A 97 10.64 -1.80 -0.54
N LEU A 98 9.31 -1.78 -0.72
CA LEU A 98 8.56 -2.83 -1.38
C LEU A 98 8.62 -2.65 -2.90
N TYR A 99 8.23 -1.48 -3.40
CA TYR A 99 8.29 -1.15 -4.80
C TYR A 99 8.43 0.36 -5.01
N ARG A 100 8.63 0.75 -6.27
CA ARG A 100 8.62 2.14 -6.73
C ARG A 100 7.53 2.31 -7.77
N GLU A 101 6.86 3.44 -7.75
CA GLU A 101 5.85 3.82 -8.72
C GLU A 101 6.06 5.23 -9.23
N PHE A 102 5.48 5.53 -10.38
CA PHE A 102 5.48 6.86 -10.98
C PHE A 102 4.07 7.42 -11.00
N PHE A 103 3.92 8.70 -10.66
CA PHE A 103 2.65 9.40 -10.75
C PHE A 103 2.56 10.20 -12.05
N GLY A 104 1.46 9.99 -12.80
CA GLY A 104 1.05 10.79 -13.93
C GLY A 104 -0.16 11.66 -13.62
N LEU A 105 -0.48 12.60 -14.50
CA LEU A 105 -1.72 13.37 -14.48
C LEU A 105 -2.72 12.80 -15.48
N PHE A 106 -3.98 12.73 -15.09
CA PHE A 106 -5.04 12.15 -15.88
C PHE A 106 -6.29 13.00 -15.88
N CYS A 107 -7.07 12.91 -16.98
CA CYS A 107 -8.42 13.46 -17.06
C CYS A 107 -9.42 12.41 -17.54
N GLY A 108 -10.69 12.63 -17.25
CA GLY A 108 -11.80 11.77 -17.69
C GLY A 108 -12.41 12.17 -19.04
N PRO A 109 -13.34 11.37 -19.59
CA PRO A 109 -13.87 11.52 -20.96
C PRO A 109 -14.57 12.86 -21.24
N SER A 110 -15.17 13.48 -20.24
CA SER A 110 -15.85 14.78 -20.37
C SER A 110 -14.90 15.98 -20.32
N HIS A 111 -13.63 15.78 -20.02
CA HIS A 111 -12.66 16.88 -19.89
C HIS A 111 -12.22 17.38 -21.28
N PRO A 112 -12.04 18.73 -21.48
CA PRO A 112 -11.67 19.30 -22.76
C PRO A 112 -10.34 18.82 -23.36
N LEU A 113 -9.44 18.25 -22.53
CA LEU A 113 -8.16 17.71 -22.96
C LEU A 113 -8.20 16.22 -23.27
N PHE A 114 -9.30 15.54 -23.02
CA PHE A 114 -9.43 14.11 -23.30
C PHE A 114 -9.25 13.80 -24.79
N GLY A 115 -8.45 12.81 -25.12
CA GLY A 115 -8.17 12.39 -26.49
C GLY A 115 -7.26 13.33 -27.28
N LYS A 116 -6.83 14.45 -26.72
CA LYS A 116 -5.89 15.37 -27.40
C LYS A 116 -4.46 14.84 -27.32
N THR A 117 -3.76 14.96 -28.44
CA THR A 117 -2.35 14.60 -28.60
C THR A 117 -1.47 15.85 -28.62
N ASN A 118 -0.16 15.67 -28.46
CA ASN A 118 0.84 16.75 -28.50
C ASN A 118 0.62 17.85 -27.45
N LEU A 119 -0.03 17.51 -26.33
CA LEU A 119 -0.20 18.41 -25.20
C LEU A 119 1.14 18.68 -24.52
N THR A 120 1.28 19.88 -23.99
CA THR A 120 2.39 20.32 -23.16
C THR A 120 1.90 20.66 -21.76
N ARG A 121 2.79 20.84 -20.79
CA ARG A 121 2.42 21.27 -19.44
C ARG A 121 1.62 22.57 -19.42
N ARG A 122 1.86 23.48 -20.38
CA ARG A 122 1.16 24.76 -20.48
C ARG A 122 -0.33 24.59 -20.80
N ASP A 123 -0.69 23.52 -21.49
CA ASP A 123 -2.08 23.22 -21.82
C ASP A 123 -2.90 22.80 -20.62
N LEU A 124 -2.25 22.49 -19.47
CA LEU A 124 -2.91 22.15 -18.22
C LEU A 124 -3.24 23.39 -17.37
N ALA A 125 -2.67 24.54 -17.70
CA ALA A 125 -2.86 25.77 -16.93
C ALA A 125 -4.33 26.19 -16.87
N GLY A 126 -4.78 26.58 -15.68
CA GLY A 126 -6.14 27.07 -15.45
C GLY A 126 -7.23 25.98 -15.40
N HIS A 127 -6.86 24.70 -15.50
CA HIS A 127 -7.82 23.61 -15.28
C HIS A 127 -7.91 23.25 -13.80
N SER A 128 -9.14 22.97 -13.31
CA SER A 128 -9.40 22.50 -11.95
C SER A 128 -8.72 21.16 -11.68
N SER A 129 -8.28 20.97 -10.44
CA SER A 129 -7.60 19.75 -9.97
C SER A 129 -8.45 18.97 -8.98
N VAL A 130 -8.30 17.65 -9.01
CA VAL A 130 -8.63 16.77 -7.90
C VAL A 130 -7.35 16.10 -7.41
N SER A 131 -7.26 15.78 -6.12
CA SER A 131 -6.03 15.21 -5.60
C SER A 131 -6.21 14.41 -4.30
N PHE A 132 -5.11 13.85 -3.83
CA PHE A 132 -5.05 13.22 -2.53
C PHE A 132 -4.94 14.30 -1.42
N GLU A 133 -5.48 14.00 -0.25
CA GLU A 133 -5.31 14.86 0.94
C GLU A 133 -3.83 15.05 1.33
N THR A 134 -2.98 14.07 1.00
CA THR A 134 -1.54 14.07 1.24
C THR A 134 -0.71 14.72 0.12
N ASP A 135 -1.37 15.21 -0.95
CA ASP A 135 -0.73 15.99 -2.02
C ASP A 135 -0.50 17.42 -1.56
N ARG A 136 0.46 17.60 -0.67
CA ARG A 136 0.85 18.88 -0.07
C ARG A 136 2.36 19.00 0.02
N LEU A 137 2.87 20.23 0.00
CA LEU A 137 4.32 20.51 0.08
C LEU A 137 5.00 19.92 1.32
N HIS A 138 4.25 19.64 2.36
CA HIS A 138 4.76 19.12 3.62
C HIS A 138 4.36 17.66 3.86
N ASP A 139 3.94 16.92 2.83
CA ASP A 139 3.49 15.54 2.98
C ASP A 139 4.21 14.58 2.01
N VAL A 140 3.85 13.30 2.04
CA VAL A 140 4.51 12.21 1.31
C VAL A 140 4.43 12.38 -0.21
N LEU A 141 3.37 12.99 -0.73
CA LEU A 141 3.18 13.28 -2.15
C LEU A 141 3.71 14.66 -2.58
N LYS A 142 4.63 15.25 -1.83
CA LYS A 142 5.31 16.50 -2.23
C LYS A 142 5.80 16.51 -3.70
N PRO A 143 6.40 15.41 -4.25
CA PRO A 143 6.80 15.41 -5.66
C PRO A 143 5.63 15.60 -6.63
N VAL A 144 4.43 15.10 -6.29
CA VAL A 144 3.19 15.29 -7.06
C VAL A 144 2.71 16.74 -6.97
N THR A 145 2.75 17.35 -5.78
CA THR A 145 2.45 18.78 -5.59
C THR A 145 3.32 19.65 -6.48
N LEU A 146 4.64 19.34 -6.52
CA LEU A 146 5.59 20.08 -7.37
C LEU A 146 5.32 19.87 -8.86
N MET A 147 4.90 18.68 -9.27
CA MET A 147 4.51 18.41 -10.66
C MET A 147 3.30 19.26 -11.07
N ARG A 148 2.25 19.34 -10.24
CA ARG A 148 1.09 20.21 -10.50
C ARG A 148 1.45 21.69 -10.56
N ALA A 149 2.25 22.14 -9.60
CA ALA A 149 2.74 23.53 -9.58
C ALA A 149 3.57 23.87 -10.84
N ALA A 150 4.39 22.94 -11.32
CA ALA A 150 5.17 23.12 -12.54
C ALA A 150 4.31 23.14 -13.83
N ALA A 151 3.07 22.67 -13.76
CA ALA A 151 2.09 22.72 -14.84
C ALA A 151 1.15 23.96 -14.74
N ASP A 152 1.42 24.86 -13.82
CA ASP A 152 0.60 26.07 -13.55
C ASP A 152 -0.89 25.74 -13.34
N MET A 153 -1.17 24.58 -12.74
CA MET A 153 -2.53 24.13 -12.45
C MET A 153 -3.14 24.85 -11.25
N GLY A 154 -2.37 25.69 -10.58
CA GLY A 154 -2.82 26.51 -9.48
C GLY A 154 -3.22 25.75 -8.22
N ASP A 155 -3.77 26.49 -7.24
CA ASP A 155 -4.29 25.92 -6.00
C ASP A 155 -5.79 25.56 -6.10
N ASP A 156 -6.37 25.55 -7.30
CA ASP A 156 -7.78 25.26 -7.52
C ASP A 156 -8.05 23.74 -7.43
N ILE A 157 -7.91 23.21 -6.21
CA ILE A 157 -8.25 21.82 -5.89
C ILE A 157 -9.73 21.77 -5.52
N VAL A 158 -10.57 21.31 -6.44
CA VAL A 158 -12.03 21.24 -6.30
C VAL A 158 -12.53 19.93 -5.67
N GLY A 159 -11.65 18.95 -5.46
CA GLY A 159 -11.98 17.70 -4.81
C GLY A 159 -10.75 16.99 -4.24
N THR A 160 -10.89 16.43 -3.04
CA THR A 160 -9.85 15.67 -2.38
C THR A 160 -10.40 14.39 -1.76
N SER A 161 -9.56 13.35 -1.70
CA SER A 161 -9.82 12.15 -0.92
C SER A 161 -8.51 11.54 -0.42
N SER A 162 -8.58 10.82 0.70
CA SER A 162 -7.47 9.95 1.15
C SER A 162 -7.42 8.61 0.41
N HIS A 163 -8.47 8.27 -0.36
CA HIS A 163 -8.61 6.99 -1.07
C HIS A 163 -8.41 7.15 -2.58
N LEU A 164 -7.56 6.28 -3.15
CA LEU A 164 -7.24 6.27 -4.58
C LEU A 164 -8.48 6.12 -5.46
N GLU A 165 -9.38 5.19 -5.12
CA GLU A 165 -10.59 4.94 -5.92
C GLU A 165 -11.51 6.16 -5.97
N GLU A 166 -11.56 6.99 -4.93
CA GLU A 166 -12.35 8.21 -4.93
C GLU A 166 -11.70 9.33 -5.74
N VAL A 167 -10.35 9.46 -5.68
CA VAL A 167 -9.62 10.38 -6.57
C VAL A 167 -9.82 9.97 -8.03
N ARG A 168 -9.65 8.68 -8.34
CA ARG A 168 -9.91 8.11 -9.66
C ARG A 168 -11.35 8.38 -10.13
N ARG A 169 -12.35 8.17 -9.28
CA ARG A 169 -13.77 8.45 -9.56
C ARG A 169 -14.01 9.90 -9.94
N MET A 170 -13.43 10.83 -9.18
CA MET A 170 -13.54 12.27 -9.47
C MET A 170 -12.91 12.65 -10.80
N ILE A 171 -11.78 12.05 -11.17
CA ILE A 171 -11.13 12.26 -12.46
C ILE A 171 -12.03 11.77 -13.61
N ILE A 172 -12.53 10.52 -13.52
CA ILE A 172 -13.42 9.92 -14.52
C ILE A 172 -14.70 10.73 -14.67
N ALA A 173 -15.27 11.23 -13.57
CA ALA A 173 -16.46 12.09 -13.56
C ALA A 173 -16.21 13.48 -14.19
N GLY A 174 -14.97 13.82 -14.53
CA GLY A 174 -14.62 15.10 -15.15
C GLY A 174 -14.61 16.29 -14.18
N ILE A 175 -14.51 16.05 -12.87
CA ILE A 175 -14.46 17.12 -11.86
C ILE A 175 -13.18 17.92 -12.01
N GLY A 176 -12.07 17.25 -12.38
CA GLY A 176 -10.79 17.91 -12.61
C GLY A 176 -9.70 16.96 -13.09
N ILE A 177 -8.54 17.52 -13.37
CA ILE A 177 -7.32 16.75 -13.64
C ILE A 177 -6.78 16.24 -12.31
N GLY A 178 -6.35 14.98 -12.24
CA GLY A 178 -5.81 14.42 -11.00
C GLY A 178 -4.61 13.50 -11.18
N PRO A 179 -3.79 13.33 -10.13
CA PRO A 179 -2.66 12.44 -10.12
C PRO A 179 -3.10 11.01 -9.79
N LEU A 180 -2.55 10.04 -10.53
CA LEU A 180 -2.67 8.61 -10.20
C LEU A 180 -1.34 7.92 -10.48
N PRO A 181 -1.03 6.81 -9.78
CA PRO A 181 0.06 5.93 -10.20
C PRO A 181 -0.20 5.42 -11.61
N VAL A 182 0.80 5.54 -12.50
CA VAL A 182 0.64 5.24 -13.93
C VAL A 182 0.22 3.79 -14.14
N HIS A 183 0.88 2.84 -13.49
CA HIS A 183 0.58 1.41 -13.61
C HIS A 183 -0.84 1.07 -13.13
N VAL A 184 -1.38 1.81 -12.17
CA VAL A 184 -2.77 1.63 -11.69
C VAL A 184 -3.77 2.20 -12.69
N ALA A 185 -3.47 3.38 -13.26
CA ALA A 185 -4.34 4.06 -14.21
C ALA A 185 -4.37 3.39 -15.60
N GLN A 186 -3.36 2.58 -15.95
CA GLN A 186 -3.21 2.01 -17.29
C GLN A 186 -4.45 1.23 -17.73
N ARG A 187 -5.04 0.42 -16.86
CA ARG A 187 -6.28 -0.32 -17.16
C ARG A 187 -7.42 0.59 -17.61
N ASP A 188 -7.55 1.76 -16.98
CA ASP A 188 -8.60 2.72 -17.32
C ASP A 188 -8.27 3.53 -18.56
N VAL A 189 -7.00 3.77 -18.84
CA VAL A 189 -6.53 4.34 -20.09
C VAL A 189 -6.86 3.42 -21.25
N ASP A 190 -6.57 2.13 -21.12
CA ASP A 190 -6.89 1.09 -22.13
C ASP A 190 -8.40 0.94 -22.34
N ALA A 191 -9.19 1.14 -21.28
CA ALA A 191 -10.65 1.13 -21.32
C ALA A 191 -11.28 2.46 -21.84
N GLY A 192 -10.48 3.48 -22.12
CA GLY A 192 -10.95 4.79 -22.56
C GLY A 192 -11.68 5.62 -21.48
N LEU A 193 -11.47 5.30 -20.22
CA LEU A 193 -12.02 6.01 -19.07
C LEU A 193 -11.10 7.10 -18.54
N LEU A 194 -9.80 7.01 -18.81
CA LEU A 194 -8.80 7.98 -18.47
C LEU A 194 -7.94 8.35 -19.69
N TRP A 195 -7.44 9.57 -19.68
CA TRP A 195 -6.46 10.06 -20.66
C TRP A 195 -5.25 10.59 -19.94
N HIS A 196 -4.07 10.04 -20.29
CA HIS A 196 -2.82 10.46 -19.69
C HIS A 196 -2.42 11.83 -20.24
N LEU A 197 -2.04 12.73 -19.33
CA LEU A 197 -1.68 14.12 -19.61
C LEU A 197 -0.18 14.36 -19.30
N PRO A 198 0.45 15.42 -19.89
CA PRO A 198 1.83 15.75 -19.56
C PRO A 198 2.03 16.05 -18.06
N PRO A 199 3.25 15.82 -17.52
CA PRO A 199 4.46 15.39 -18.22
C PRO A 199 4.47 13.87 -18.46
N TYR A 200 4.92 13.46 -19.64
CA TYR A 200 5.07 12.06 -20.01
C TYR A 200 6.45 11.49 -19.64
N ASP A 201 7.39 12.40 -19.33
CA ASP A 201 8.75 12.09 -18.87
C ASP A 201 9.01 12.74 -17.51
N LYS A 202 10.03 12.24 -16.80
CA LYS A 202 10.42 12.74 -15.47
C LYS A 202 9.24 12.86 -14.50
N MET A 203 8.39 11.85 -14.53
CA MET A 203 7.28 11.75 -13.58
C MET A 203 7.80 11.57 -12.14
N PRO A 204 7.06 12.05 -11.14
CA PRO A 204 7.40 11.86 -9.74
C PRO A 204 7.56 10.38 -9.39
N GLU A 205 8.71 10.03 -8.83
CA GLU A 205 9.00 8.71 -8.27
C GLU A 205 8.55 8.67 -6.81
N ILE A 206 7.80 7.67 -6.45
CA ILE A 206 7.32 7.44 -5.09
C ILE A 206 7.69 6.02 -4.65
N ASP A 207 8.40 5.91 -3.53
CA ASP A 207 8.76 4.62 -2.94
C ASP A 207 7.70 4.19 -1.91
N VAL A 208 7.17 2.99 -2.08
CA VAL A 208 6.26 2.34 -1.13
C VAL A 208 7.05 1.36 -0.27
N HIS A 209 6.79 1.37 1.05
CA HIS A 209 7.57 0.62 2.02
C HIS A 209 6.70 -0.36 2.80
N VAL A 210 7.30 -1.51 3.13
CA VAL A 210 6.85 -2.33 4.25
C VAL A 210 7.45 -1.74 5.53
N VAL A 211 6.61 -1.57 6.54
CA VAL A 211 6.97 -0.96 7.83
C VAL A 211 6.55 -1.89 8.96
N TRP A 212 7.45 -2.23 9.86
CA TRP A 212 7.14 -3.08 11.01
C TRP A 212 7.86 -2.63 12.28
N ASN A 213 7.38 -3.12 13.41
CA ASN A 213 8.00 -2.85 14.70
C ASN A 213 8.88 -4.06 15.11
N PRO A 214 10.22 -3.95 15.08
CA PRO A 214 11.11 -5.07 15.40
C PRO A 214 11.02 -5.54 16.86
N ARG A 215 10.37 -4.75 17.73
CA ARG A 215 10.14 -5.09 19.15
C ARG A 215 8.73 -5.62 19.39
N ALA A 216 7.91 -5.77 18.37
CA ALA A 216 6.61 -6.44 18.52
C ALA A 216 6.83 -7.94 18.66
N LYS A 217 6.10 -8.56 19.60
CA LYS A 217 6.02 -10.03 19.67
C LYS A 217 4.95 -10.46 18.67
N LEU A 218 5.38 -10.84 17.49
CA LEU A 218 4.51 -11.37 16.46
C LEU A 218 4.14 -12.84 16.80
N ASN A 219 2.94 -13.26 16.42
CA ASN A 219 2.58 -14.67 16.42
C ASN A 219 3.19 -15.37 15.18
N ARG A 220 3.15 -16.72 15.14
CA ARG A 220 3.77 -17.51 14.05
C ARG A 220 3.22 -17.16 12.67
N ALA A 221 1.94 -16.82 12.54
CA ALA A 221 1.34 -16.44 11.27
C ALA A 221 1.82 -15.06 10.82
N GLU A 222 1.92 -14.09 11.73
CA GLU A 222 2.44 -12.75 11.46
C GLU A 222 3.91 -12.80 11.03
N GLU A 223 4.74 -13.57 11.76
CA GLU A 223 6.15 -13.76 11.40
C GLU A 223 6.29 -14.42 10.03
N SER A 224 5.52 -15.48 9.75
CA SER A 224 5.56 -16.18 8.47
C SER A 224 5.14 -15.29 7.30
N MET A 225 4.09 -14.48 7.45
CA MET A 225 3.65 -13.56 6.40
C MET A 225 4.69 -12.48 6.13
N LEU A 226 5.25 -11.90 7.18
CA LEU A 226 6.29 -10.88 7.04
C LEU A 226 7.56 -11.46 6.38
N GLN A 227 7.97 -12.67 6.77
CA GLN A 227 9.12 -13.38 6.18
C GLN A 227 8.89 -13.72 4.70
N GLU A 228 7.68 -14.18 4.32
CA GLU A 228 7.32 -14.44 2.92
C GLU A 228 7.49 -13.18 2.08
N LEU A 229 6.98 -12.04 2.57
CA LEU A 229 7.10 -10.77 1.86
C LEU A 229 8.56 -10.29 1.80
N MET A 230 9.33 -10.39 2.89
CA MET A 230 10.74 -10.01 2.93
C MET A 230 11.59 -10.86 1.99
N GLY A 231 11.37 -12.18 1.96
CA GLY A 231 12.07 -13.08 1.05
C GLY A 231 11.88 -12.70 -0.42
N ARG A 232 10.67 -12.28 -0.81
CA ARG A 232 10.40 -11.78 -2.16
C ARG A 232 11.11 -10.46 -2.44
N ILE A 233 11.09 -9.53 -1.49
CA ILE A 233 11.79 -8.25 -1.62
C ILE A 233 13.31 -8.46 -1.80
N GLU A 234 13.89 -9.47 -1.17
CA GLU A 234 15.31 -9.78 -1.27
C GLU A 234 15.68 -10.49 -2.58
N THR A 235 14.79 -11.31 -3.11
CA THR A 235 15.05 -12.10 -4.33
C THR A 235 14.72 -11.35 -5.61
N ILE A 236 13.73 -10.45 -5.60
CA ILE A 236 13.31 -9.69 -6.78
C ILE A 236 14.02 -8.33 -6.78
N PRO A 237 14.82 -7.98 -7.80
CA PRO A 237 15.47 -6.67 -7.91
C PRO A 237 14.47 -5.52 -7.92
N ILE A 238 14.90 -4.33 -7.48
CA ILE A 238 14.00 -3.16 -7.42
C ILE A 238 13.55 -2.72 -8.82
N GLU A 239 14.34 -2.96 -9.83
CA GLU A 239 14.02 -2.66 -11.24
C GLU A 239 12.77 -3.42 -11.70
N GLU A 240 12.61 -4.68 -11.25
CA GLU A 240 11.42 -5.51 -11.52
C GLU A 240 10.23 -5.17 -10.60
N ARG A 241 10.48 -4.39 -9.56
CA ARG A 241 9.48 -3.84 -8.63
C ARG A 241 9.29 -2.33 -8.81
N THR A 242 9.57 -1.84 -10.02
CA THR A 242 9.39 -0.44 -10.42
C THR A 242 8.33 -0.39 -11.50
N TYR A 243 7.21 0.27 -11.20
CA TYR A 243 6.00 0.27 -12.03
C TYR A 243 5.74 1.65 -12.60
N GLY A 244 5.78 1.76 -13.94
CA GLY A 244 5.57 3.01 -14.68
C GLY A 244 4.83 2.84 -15.97
#